data_dd4f735cbb622a8c4c9f114247254365
#
_entry.id   dd4f735cbb622a8c4c9f114247254365
#
_cell.length_a   1.000
_cell.length_b   1.000
_cell.length_c   1.000
_cell.angle_alpha   90.00
_cell.angle_beta   90.00
_cell.angle_gamma   90.00
#
_symmetry.space_group_name_H-M   'P 1'
#
loop_
_entity.id
_entity.type
_entity.pdbx_description
1 polymer ?
#
loop_
_entity_poly.entity_id
_entity_poly.type
_entity_poly.pdbx_seq_one_letter_code
_entity_poly.pdbx_strand_id
1 'polypeptide(L)'
;MSLNRKAMVLAVGAALAAPGAYAQVTSKAGSEWEFYGKFYPEYARIHGDSPTPNGTAGLSTLLNTNATNPAATPAVSNSGASNLVNRGEVLVGNSYIGFRGSKAIGGGMKAIWQLESDLPIDEGGGTMAGRDTFVGLQGDWGTFRVGNMDTPFKKAGDVVGFLGVSSGNFVATNSVLRQVGFAQGSGGPNRSARFHERRPNALDFASPTYFGGMQLGVQFSSGNPSETSITSDPPRDPRFVSLALKYEAGPWYFAVMQETHFDMFGASNQFRAQRDASVLPTTTGDGTTAVATIQPVRGASVMRNTEDSAVNSKDMASQATVMYKLGVHTFEADYIVKKYTENGENSGIAGRFQEYKNNAWMVAWEARWSNQLRTTVTYVSADAGTCQLFNATCNTSGLEGTQLSLGGAYYLDPNVALFAIFSKIDNGASARYDNVANGAPATGEDVTQYAVGISYTF
;
A
#
# COMPACT_ATOMS: atom_id res chain seq x y z
N MET A 1 26.85 29.04 4.78
CA MET A 1 27.77 28.63 3.69
C MET A 1 26.94 27.96 2.62
N SER A 2 26.70 28.64 1.50
CA SER A 2 25.96 28.06 0.36
C SER A 2 26.89 27.10 -0.40
N LEU A 3 26.64 25.81 -0.28
CA LEU A 3 27.31 24.83 -1.13
C LEU A 3 26.98 25.12 -2.58
N ASN A 4 28.03 25.31 -3.38
CA ASN A 4 27.97 25.71 -4.78
C ASN A 4 27.33 24.59 -5.59
N ARG A 5 26.08 24.78 -6.07
CA ARG A 5 25.30 23.81 -6.86
C ARG A 5 26.10 23.24 -8.06
N LYS A 6 27.04 24.01 -8.59
CA LYS A 6 27.92 23.56 -9.67
C LYS A 6 28.93 22.50 -9.24
N ALA A 7 29.41 22.54 -8.00
CA ALA A 7 30.32 21.53 -7.48
C ALA A 7 29.62 20.18 -7.21
N MET A 8 28.33 20.20 -6.85
CA MET A 8 27.54 19.02 -6.63
C MET A 8 27.20 18.30 -7.95
N VAL A 9 26.88 19.05 -9.00
CA VAL A 9 26.61 18.52 -10.36
C VAL A 9 27.88 17.91 -10.96
N LEU A 10 29.06 18.51 -10.73
CA LEU A 10 30.35 17.97 -11.19
C LEU A 10 30.74 16.69 -10.43
N ALA A 11 30.45 16.60 -9.14
CA ALA A 11 30.75 15.40 -8.34
C ALA A 11 29.84 14.21 -8.74
N VAL A 12 28.58 14.47 -9.02
CA VAL A 12 27.62 13.45 -9.50
C VAL A 12 27.98 13.02 -10.93
N GLY A 13 28.35 13.96 -11.82
CA GLY A 13 28.77 13.67 -13.18
C GLY A 13 30.06 12.84 -13.27
N ALA A 14 31.02 13.05 -12.36
CA ALA A 14 32.26 12.29 -12.30
C ALA A 14 32.06 10.86 -11.79
N ALA A 15 31.09 10.64 -10.87
CA ALA A 15 30.74 9.33 -10.37
C ALA A 15 30.00 8.46 -11.40
N LEU A 16 29.29 9.08 -12.34
CA LEU A 16 28.54 8.39 -13.41
C LEU A 16 29.44 8.01 -14.63
N ALA A 17 30.67 8.56 -14.72
CA ALA A 17 31.56 8.33 -15.85
C ALA A 17 32.54 7.14 -15.66
N ALA A 18 32.50 6.44 -14.54
CA ALA A 18 33.38 5.30 -14.28
C ALA A 18 32.71 3.99 -14.68
N PRO A 19 33.19 3.25 -15.69
CA PRO A 19 32.60 1.98 -16.05
C PRO A 19 32.87 0.93 -14.96
N GLY A 20 31.80 0.44 -14.32
CA GLY A 20 31.80 -0.85 -13.65
C GLY A 20 32.57 -1.01 -12.34
N ALA A 21 33.14 0.06 -11.76
CA ALA A 21 33.65 0.02 -10.41
C ALA A 21 32.57 0.59 -9.47
N TYR A 22 31.90 -0.24 -8.72
CA TYR A 22 31.23 0.21 -7.51
C TYR A 22 32.28 0.88 -6.63
N ALA A 23 32.36 2.21 -6.74
CA ALA A 23 33.35 2.95 -5.99
C ALA A 23 32.95 2.92 -4.51
N GLN A 24 33.42 1.93 -3.80
CA GLN A 24 33.37 1.87 -2.35
C GLN A 24 34.21 3.03 -1.82
N VAL A 25 33.54 4.09 -1.42
CA VAL A 25 34.21 5.29 -0.89
C VAL A 25 34.29 5.16 0.61
N THR A 26 35.51 5.28 1.15
CA THR A 26 35.70 5.29 2.59
C THR A 26 35.57 6.72 3.13
N SER A 27 34.61 6.92 4.04
CA SER A 27 34.46 8.21 4.72
C SER A 27 35.63 8.49 5.67
N LYS A 28 35.81 9.77 6.07
CA LYS A 28 36.79 10.15 7.13
C LYS A 28 36.56 9.39 8.43
N ALA A 29 35.34 8.91 8.69
CA ALA A 29 35.03 8.09 9.86
C ALA A 29 35.32 6.59 9.66
N GLY A 30 35.95 6.19 8.54
CA GLY A 30 36.22 4.80 8.22
C GLY A 30 34.97 3.96 7.89
N SER A 31 33.90 4.58 7.43
CA SER A 31 32.72 3.92 6.94
C SER A 31 32.84 3.65 5.44
N GLU A 32 32.59 2.43 5.04
CA GLU A 32 32.44 2.06 3.64
C GLU A 32 31.02 2.41 3.21
N TRP A 33 30.86 3.04 2.06
CA TRP A 33 29.55 3.39 1.55
C TRP A 33 29.53 3.34 0.02
N GLU A 34 28.34 3.16 -0.54
CA GLU A 34 28.08 3.16 -1.97
C GLU A 34 26.89 4.08 -2.31
N PHE A 35 26.93 4.62 -3.50
CA PHE A 35 25.81 5.29 -4.15
C PHE A 35 25.15 4.29 -5.09
N TYR A 36 23.84 4.19 -5.05
CA TYR A 36 23.06 3.28 -5.89
C TYR A 36 21.75 3.92 -6.29
N GLY A 37 21.10 3.34 -7.28
CA GLY A 37 19.81 3.84 -7.69
C GLY A 37 19.20 3.07 -8.85
N LYS A 38 18.01 3.52 -9.21
CA LYS A 38 17.25 3.00 -10.32
C LYS A 38 16.49 4.12 -11.00
N PHE A 39 16.63 4.23 -12.29
CA PHE A 39 15.72 4.99 -13.16
C PHE A 39 14.71 4.03 -13.75
N TYR A 40 13.43 4.37 -13.64
CA TYR A 40 12.34 3.54 -14.13
C TYR A 40 11.24 4.41 -14.76
N PRO A 41 11.56 5.19 -15.81
CA PRO A 41 10.54 5.91 -16.55
C PRO A 41 9.71 4.94 -17.40
N GLU A 42 8.41 5.13 -17.37
CA GLU A 42 7.46 4.40 -18.21
C GLU A 42 6.45 5.37 -18.84
N TYR A 43 6.14 5.19 -20.09
CA TYR A 43 4.97 5.81 -20.71
C TYR A 43 3.81 4.88 -20.52
N ALA A 44 2.82 5.35 -19.80
CA ALA A 44 1.65 4.58 -19.43
C ALA A 44 0.40 5.17 -20.06
N ARG A 45 -0.56 4.31 -20.38
CA ARG A 45 -1.91 4.68 -20.79
C ARG A 45 -2.92 3.99 -19.92
N ILE A 46 -3.85 4.77 -19.40
CA ILE A 46 -4.88 4.32 -18.48
C ILE A 46 -6.23 4.56 -19.11
N HIS A 47 -7.12 3.62 -18.89
CA HIS A 47 -8.51 3.68 -19.30
C HIS A 47 -9.39 3.09 -18.21
N GLY A 48 -10.42 3.83 -17.82
CA GLY A 48 -11.50 3.36 -16.96
C GLY A 48 -12.74 3.12 -17.78
N ASP A 49 -13.47 2.04 -17.51
CA ASP A 49 -14.71 1.73 -18.18
C ASP A 49 -15.74 1.08 -17.24
N SER A 50 -16.96 0.97 -17.72
CA SER A 50 -18.05 0.25 -17.04
C SER A 50 -18.34 0.67 -15.59
N PRO A 51 -18.29 1.96 -15.21
CA PRO A 51 -18.65 2.37 -13.87
C PRO A 51 -20.09 1.99 -13.55
N THR A 52 -20.36 1.62 -12.32
CA THR A 52 -21.71 1.27 -11.88
C THR A 52 -22.67 2.43 -12.12
N PRO A 53 -23.78 2.21 -12.84
CA PRO A 53 -24.75 3.25 -13.15
C PRO A 53 -25.33 3.91 -11.89
N ASN A 54 -25.61 5.21 -11.96
CA ASN A 54 -26.29 5.92 -10.89
C ASN A 54 -27.66 5.29 -10.58
N GLY A 55 -27.99 5.15 -9.32
CA GLY A 55 -29.25 4.57 -8.87
C GLY A 55 -29.29 3.03 -8.89
N THR A 56 -28.19 2.34 -9.20
CA THR A 56 -28.11 0.87 -9.10
C THR A 56 -28.42 0.44 -7.66
N ALA A 57 -29.38 -0.48 -7.51
CA ALA A 57 -29.79 -1.05 -6.24
C ALA A 57 -29.01 -2.33 -5.89
N GLY A 58 -29.07 -2.76 -4.61
CA GLY A 58 -28.45 -4.01 -4.17
C GLY A 58 -26.95 -3.97 -3.97
N LEU A 59 -26.35 -2.80 -4.00
CA LEU A 59 -24.93 -2.59 -3.74
C LEU A 59 -24.57 -2.84 -2.27
N SER A 60 -23.28 -2.94 -2.00
CA SER A 60 -22.77 -3.10 -0.65
C SER A 60 -23.21 -1.97 0.27
N THR A 61 -23.66 -2.33 1.48
CA THR A 61 -23.95 -1.34 2.54
C THR A 61 -22.72 -0.57 2.97
N LEU A 62 -21.54 -1.10 2.70
CA LEU A 62 -20.27 -0.43 2.98
C LEU A 62 -19.96 0.72 2.00
N LEU A 63 -20.75 0.89 0.95
CA LEU A 63 -20.70 2.05 0.05
C LEU A 63 -21.74 3.13 0.37
N ASN A 64 -22.44 3.01 1.49
CA ASN A 64 -23.55 3.90 1.77
C ASN A 64 -23.09 5.38 1.80
N THR A 65 -23.51 6.12 0.78
CA THR A 65 -23.27 7.56 0.66
C THR A 65 -24.50 8.39 1.04
N ASN A 66 -25.60 7.74 1.44
CA ASN A 66 -26.83 8.43 1.77
C ASN A 66 -26.89 8.79 3.25
N ALA A 67 -26.52 10.02 3.55
CA ALA A 67 -26.48 10.59 4.90
C ALA A 67 -27.86 10.65 5.60
N THR A 68 -28.96 10.54 4.87
CA THR A 68 -30.31 10.81 5.41
C THR A 68 -31.06 9.55 5.83
N ASN A 69 -30.66 8.38 5.36
CA ASN A 69 -31.32 7.13 5.75
C ASN A 69 -30.34 5.94 5.74
N PRO A 70 -29.72 5.60 6.85
CA PRO A 70 -28.80 4.46 6.94
C PRO A 70 -29.47 3.11 6.72
N ALA A 71 -30.80 3.03 6.78
CA ALA A 71 -31.59 1.83 6.43
C ALA A 71 -31.98 1.75 4.97
N ALA A 72 -31.74 2.81 4.19
CA ALA A 72 -32.01 2.79 2.75
C ALA A 72 -30.96 1.94 2.04
N THR A 73 -31.40 1.19 1.04
CA THR A 73 -30.49 0.48 0.14
C THR A 73 -29.49 1.47 -0.45
N PRO A 74 -28.19 1.22 -0.32
CA PRO A 74 -27.18 2.13 -0.86
C PRO A 74 -27.43 2.33 -2.35
N ALA A 75 -27.55 3.57 -2.76
CA ALA A 75 -27.56 3.94 -4.16
C ALA A 75 -26.24 4.67 -4.48
N VAL A 76 -25.64 4.34 -5.61
CA VAL A 76 -24.47 5.09 -6.08
C VAL A 76 -24.92 6.51 -6.41
N SER A 77 -24.34 7.49 -5.73
CA SER A 77 -24.62 8.91 -5.96
C SER A 77 -23.63 9.54 -6.96
N ASN A 78 -22.90 8.74 -7.73
CA ASN A 78 -22.05 9.23 -8.79
C ASN A 78 -22.86 9.37 -10.10
N SER A 79 -22.33 10.14 -11.02
CA SER A 79 -22.98 10.38 -12.32
C SER A 79 -23.05 9.13 -13.22
N GLY A 80 -22.57 7.97 -12.78
CA GLY A 80 -22.33 6.80 -13.64
C GLY A 80 -21.22 7.04 -14.67
N ALA A 81 -20.46 8.11 -14.51
CA ALA A 81 -19.35 8.46 -15.38
C ALA A 81 -18.04 7.90 -14.86
N SER A 82 -17.15 7.56 -15.76
CA SER A 82 -15.77 7.17 -15.45
C SER A 82 -15.03 8.30 -14.76
N ASN A 83 -14.29 7.99 -13.68
CA ASN A 83 -13.36 8.90 -13.04
C ASN A 83 -11.97 8.87 -13.72
N LEU A 84 -11.65 7.77 -14.39
CA LEU A 84 -10.36 7.59 -15.04
C LEU A 84 -10.43 7.99 -16.51
N VAL A 85 -9.96 9.19 -16.80
CA VAL A 85 -9.92 9.69 -18.17
C VAL A 85 -8.87 8.90 -18.95
N ASN A 86 -9.23 8.48 -20.17
CA ASN A 86 -8.28 7.85 -21.09
C ASN A 86 -7.16 8.82 -21.46
N ARG A 87 -6.01 8.69 -20.84
CA ARG A 87 -4.84 9.54 -21.04
C ARG A 87 -3.55 8.75 -21.07
N GLY A 88 -2.54 9.33 -21.70
CA GLY A 88 -1.16 8.84 -21.64
C GLY A 88 -0.31 9.81 -20.84
N GLU A 89 0.59 9.29 -20.04
CA GLU A 89 1.52 10.08 -19.24
C GLU A 89 2.84 9.33 -19.00
N VAL A 90 3.87 10.08 -18.66
CA VAL A 90 5.13 9.50 -18.20
C VAL A 90 5.05 9.35 -16.68
N LEU A 91 5.41 8.19 -16.19
CA LEU A 91 5.42 7.84 -14.77
C LEU A 91 6.81 7.32 -14.38
N VAL A 92 7.19 7.52 -13.14
CA VAL A 92 8.52 7.13 -12.61
C VAL A 92 8.43 6.47 -11.23
N GLY A 93 7.31 5.90 -10.90
CA GLY A 93 6.95 5.43 -9.54
C GLY A 93 7.93 4.46 -8.88
N ASN A 94 8.88 3.88 -9.63
CA ASN A 94 9.93 3.01 -9.09
C ASN A 94 11.34 3.57 -9.31
N SER A 95 11.45 4.87 -9.54
CA SER A 95 12.75 5.54 -9.63
C SER A 95 13.19 6.02 -8.25
N TYR A 96 14.44 5.75 -7.92
CA TYR A 96 15.01 6.17 -6.65
C TYR A 96 16.53 6.32 -6.75
N ILE A 97 17.08 7.06 -5.79
CA ILE A 97 18.51 7.12 -5.50
C ILE A 97 18.74 6.86 -4.03
N GLY A 98 19.89 6.31 -3.70
CA GLY A 98 20.21 6.01 -2.33
C GLY A 98 21.72 5.98 -2.04
N PHE A 99 21.98 6.08 -0.76
CA PHE A 99 23.30 5.87 -0.17
C PHE A 99 23.13 4.81 0.91
N ARG A 100 24.04 3.87 0.98
CA ARG A 100 24.09 2.90 2.07
C ARG A 100 25.52 2.62 2.45
N GLY A 101 25.73 2.24 3.69
CA GLY A 101 27.08 1.98 4.15
C GLY A 101 27.15 1.19 5.43
N SER A 102 28.36 0.80 5.77
CA SER A 102 28.66 0.08 7.01
C SER A 102 29.98 0.48 7.60
N LYS A 103 30.13 0.28 8.92
CA LYS A 103 31.37 0.46 9.65
C LYS A 103 31.52 -0.67 10.66
N ALA A 104 32.64 -1.39 10.60
CA ALA A 104 33.01 -2.34 11.65
C ALA A 104 33.25 -1.59 12.97
N ILE A 105 32.62 -2.05 14.06
CA ILE A 105 32.72 -1.44 15.40
C ILE A 105 33.36 -2.38 16.45
N GLY A 106 33.85 -3.53 16.00
CA GLY A 106 34.47 -4.55 16.85
C GLY A 106 33.50 -5.61 17.31
N GLY A 107 34.00 -6.69 17.91
CA GLY A 107 33.17 -7.79 18.43
C GLY A 107 32.30 -8.51 17.38
N GLY A 108 32.75 -8.55 16.13
CA GLY A 108 31.93 -9.13 15.03
C GLY A 108 30.75 -8.26 14.58
N MET A 109 30.63 -7.04 15.13
CA MET A 109 29.49 -6.14 14.83
C MET A 109 29.83 -5.07 13.79
N LYS A 110 28.81 -4.63 13.07
CA LYS A 110 28.86 -3.48 12.16
C LYS A 110 27.73 -2.50 12.51
N ALA A 111 28.02 -1.22 12.50
CA ALA A 111 27.01 -0.19 12.32
C ALA A 111 26.66 -0.13 10.83
N ILE A 112 25.37 -0.09 10.52
CA ILE A 112 24.86 -0.03 9.15
C ILE A 112 23.93 1.16 9.02
N TRP A 113 23.82 1.70 7.81
CA TRP A 113 22.89 2.80 7.51
C TRP A 113 22.48 2.78 6.04
N GLN A 114 21.31 3.34 5.77
CA GLN A 114 20.78 3.56 4.43
C GLN A 114 19.98 4.85 4.42
N LEU A 115 20.07 5.58 3.33
CA LEU A 115 19.22 6.72 3.00
C LEU A 115 18.77 6.56 1.56
N GLU A 116 17.46 6.40 1.32
CA GLU A 116 16.88 6.22 -0.01
C GLU A 116 15.76 7.24 -0.23
N SER A 117 15.74 7.85 -1.41
CA SER A 117 14.81 8.90 -1.80
C SER A 117 14.12 8.55 -3.11
N ASP A 118 12.83 8.86 -3.22
CA ASP A 118 12.14 8.82 -4.49
C ASP A 118 12.76 9.84 -5.46
N LEU A 119 12.77 9.50 -6.73
CA LEU A 119 13.34 10.33 -7.79
C LEU A 119 12.29 10.59 -8.89
N PRO A 120 11.38 11.56 -8.72
CA PRO A 120 10.38 11.92 -9.71
C PRO A 120 11.03 12.76 -10.83
N ILE A 121 11.61 12.06 -11.81
CA ILE A 121 12.30 12.70 -12.96
C ILE A 121 11.34 13.26 -14.01
N ASP A 122 10.07 12.92 -13.94
CA ASP A 122 8.99 13.40 -14.81
C ASP A 122 8.47 14.78 -14.39
N GLU A 123 8.23 14.99 -13.10
CA GLU A 123 7.63 16.23 -12.58
C GLU A 123 8.63 17.06 -11.77
N GLY A 124 9.75 16.47 -11.38
CA GLY A 124 10.71 17.10 -10.46
C GLY A 124 10.24 17.06 -9.00
N GLY A 125 11.08 17.50 -8.08
CA GLY A 125 10.80 17.45 -6.64
C GLY A 125 11.25 16.12 -6.04
N GLY A 126 10.44 15.55 -5.16
CA GLY A 126 10.74 14.32 -4.42
C GLY A 126 11.02 14.56 -2.94
N THR A 127 10.82 13.53 -2.13
CA THR A 127 11.05 13.57 -0.68
C THR A 127 12.37 12.90 -0.36
N MET A 128 13.32 13.66 0.20
CA MET A 128 14.56 13.08 0.69
C MET A 128 14.23 12.11 1.83
N ALA A 129 14.84 10.92 1.80
CA ALA A 129 14.63 9.86 2.80
C ALA A 129 13.18 9.33 2.87
N GLY A 130 12.39 9.51 1.81
CA GLY A 130 11.01 9.02 1.74
C GLY A 130 10.86 7.51 1.61
N ARG A 131 11.95 6.81 1.22
CA ARG A 131 12.01 5.35 1.06
C ARG A 131 12.75 4.70 2.24
N ASP A 132 13.27 3.49 2.07
CA ASP A 132 13.97 2.78 3.14
C ASP A 132 15.18 3.57 3.64
N THR A 133 15.02 4.15 4.82
CA THR A 133 16.01 5.02 5.45
C THR A 133 16.14 4.64 6.91
N PHE A 134 17.31 4.20 7.32
CA PHE A 134 17.56 3.68 8.67
C PHE A 134 19.02 3.78 9.10
N VAL A 135 19.21 3.64 10.39
CA VAL A 135 20.49 3.29 11.01
C VAL A 135 20.31 2.01 11.82
N GLY A 136 21.36 1.20 11.94
CA GLY A 136 21.21 -0.09 12.63
C GLY A 136 22.52 -0.71 13.05
N LEU A 137 22.39 -1.87 13.67
CA LEU A 137 23.48 -2.75 14.09
C LEU A 137 23.27 -4.14 13.48
N GLN A 138 24.35 -4.72 13.00
CA GLN A 138 24.36 -6.08 12.45
C GLN A 138 25.48 -6.89 13.11
N GLY A 139 25.19 -8.14 13.42
CA GLY A 139 26.13 -9.10 13.99
C GLY A 139 25.64 -10.53 13.79
N ASP A 140 26.31 -11.49 14.42
CA ASP A 140 25.93 -12.92 14.33
C ASP A 140 24.54 -13.20 14.92
N TRP A 141 24.05 -12.31 15.77
CA TRP A 141 22.70 -12.37 16.36
C TRP A 141 21.58 -11.88 15.43
N GLY A 142 21.93 -11.26 14.31
CA GLY A 142 21.01 -10.70 13.34
C GLY A 142 21.23 -9.23 13.06
N THR A 143 20.17 -8.55 12.61
CA THR A 143 20.19 -7.14 12.24
C THR A 143 19.07 -6.39 12.94
N PHE A 144 19.42 -5.34 13.66
CA PHE A 144 18.48 -4.39 14.26
C PHE A 144 18.57 -3.04 13.54
N ARG A 145 17.43 -2.44 13.24
CA ARG A 145 17.34 -1.16 12.49
C ARG A 145 16.30 -0.24 13.10
N VAL A 146 16.53 1.06 12.98
CA VAL A 146 15.60 2.11 13.40
C VAL A 146 15.44 3.10 12.26
N GLY A 147 14.20 3.40 11.86
CA GLY A 147 13.96 4.35 10.77
C GLY A 147 12.61 4.20 10.09
N ASN A 148 12.59 4.48 8.78
CA ASN A 148 11.47 4.29 7.88
C ASN A 148 11.78 3.12 6.94
N MET A 149 10.99 2.05 6.98
CA MET A 149 11.35 0.81 6.26
C MET A 149 10.12 0.02 5.84
N ASP A 150 10.26 -0.72 4.75
CA ASP A 150 9.30 -1.76 4.37
C ASP A 150 9.14 -2.79 5.48
N THR A 151 7.89 -3.19 5.74
CA THR A 151 7.59 -4.17 6.80
C THR A 151 8.10 -5.58 6.45
N PRO A 152 8.36 -6.44 7.45
CA PRO A 152 8.60 -7.86 7.23
C PRO A 152 7.48 -8.54 6.41
N PHE A 153 6.22 -8.16 6.65
CA PHE A 153 5.06 -8.63 5.89
C PHE A 153 5.23 -8.34 4.40
N LYS A 154 5.56 -7.11 4.04
CA LYS A 154 5.80 -6.71 2.64
C LYS A 154 6.99 -7.46 2.04
N LYS A 155 8.12 -7.50 2.74
CA LYS A 155 9.36 -8.12 2.23
C LYS A 155 9.23 -9.61 2.00
N ALA A 156 8.43 -10.30 2.81
CA ALA A 156 8.25 -11.76 2.69
C ALA A 156 7.12 -12.16 1.74
N GLY A 157 6.12 -11.31 1.54
CA GLY A 157 4.94 -11.59 0.72
C GLY A 157 4.95 -10.97 -0.67
N ASP A 158 6.07 -10.42 -1.12
CA ASP A 158 6.22 -9.72 -2.40
C ASP A 158 7.46 -10.30 -3.12
N VAL A 159 7.39 -11.58 -3.50
CA VAL A 159 8.55 -12.39 -3.90
C VAL A 159 8.78 -12.38 -5.40
N VAL A 160 7.74 -12.63 -6.21
CA VAL A 160 7.83 -12.50 -7.67
C VAL A 160 7.55 -11.06 -8.08
N GLY A 161 8.55 -10.21 -7.90
CA GLY A 161 8.50 -8.84 -8.33
C GLY A 161 9.07 -8.67 -9.73
N PHE A 162 8.24 -8.59 -10.76
CA PHE A 162 8.70 -8.30 -12.11
C PHE A 162 9.32 -6.90 -12.18
N LEU A 163 10.65 -6.83 -12.31
CA LEU A 163 11.44 -5.57 -12.27
C LEU A 163 11.17 -4.69 -11.04
N GLY A 164 10.74 -5.28 -9.93
CA GLY A 164 10.38 -4.55 -8.73
C GLY A 164 9.05 -3.80 -8.83
N VAL A 165 8.16 -4.20 -9.73
CA VAL A 165 6.84 -3.58 -9.93
C VAL A 165 5.71 -4.21 -9.11
N SER A 166 6.01 -5.16 -8.24
CA SER A 166 5.01 -5.83 -7.42
C SER A 166 4.33 -4.90 -6.43
N SER A 167 4.98 -3.84 -5.99
CA SER A 167 4.36 -2.86 -5.10
C SER A 167 4.80 -1.43 -5.35
N GLY A 168 3.87 -0.49 -5.25
CA GLY A 168 4.14 0.94 -5.27
C GLY A 168 4.34 1.56 -6.65
N ASN A 169 4.21 0.79 -7.71
CA ASN A 169 4.33 1.27 -9.08
C ASN A 169 2.98 1.38 -9.76
N PHE A 170 2.99 2.04 -10.90
CA PHE A 170 1.84 2.16 -11.76
C PHE A 170 1.16 0.81 -12.05
N VAL A 171 1.93 -0.23 -12.31
CA VAL A 171 1.42 -1.56 -12.65
C VAL A 171 1.71 -2.56 -11.52
N ALA A 172 1.40 -2.19 -10.28
CA ALA A 172 1.54 -3.12 -9.15
C ALA A 172 0.71 -4.38 -9.41
N THR A 173 1.39 -5.51 -9.54
CA THR A 173 0.78 -6.78 -9.93
C THR A 173 -0.06 -7.40 -8.82
N ASN A 174 0.04 -6.91 -7.59
CA ASN A 174 -0.66 -7.39 -6.40
C ASN A 174 -1.64 -6.37 -5.81
N SER A 175 -2.09 -5.38 -6.59
CA SER A 175 -2.97 -4.31 -6.05
C SER A 175 -4.24 -4.84 -5.42
N VAL A 176 -4.94 -5.77 -6.08
CA VAL A 176 -6.16 -6.39 -5.55
C VAL A 176 -5.86 -7.27 -4.33
N LEU A 177 -4.68 -7.92 -4.27
CA LEU A 177 -4.30 -8.75 -3.14
C LEU A 177 -4.24 -7.96 -1.83
N ARG A 178 -3.63 -6.78 -1.86
CA ARG A 178 -3.32 -5.96 -0.68
C ARG A 178 -4.40 -4.96 -0.28
N GLN A 179 -5.39 -4.71 -1.15
CA GLN A 179 -6.47 -3.74 -0.94
C GLN A 179 -7.77 -4.42 -0.52
N VAL A 180 -8.78 -3.60 -0.26
CA VAL A 180 -10.16 -4.01 -0.03
C VAL A 180 -11.09 -3.21 -0.94
N GLY A 181 -12.16 -3.84 -1.42
CA GLY A 181 -13.01 -3.26 -2.46
C GLY A 181 -13.71 -1.95 -2.10
N PHE A 182 -14.00 -1.71 -0.82
CA PHE A 182 -14.69 -0.49 -0.40
C PHE A 182 -13.76 0.70 -0.14
N ALA A 183 -12.45 0.50 -0.10
CA ALA A 183 -11.48 1.55 0.21
C ALA A 183 -10.60 1.86 -0.98
N GLN A 184 -10.53 3.13 -1.34
CA GLN A 184 -9.63 3.58 -2.40
C GLN A 184 -8.16 3.43 -1.96
N GLY A 185 -7.33 2.84 -2.83
CA GLY A 185 -6.00 2.36 -2.45
C GLY A 185 -4.89 3.39 -2.44
N SER A 186 -5.02 4.53 -3.13
CA SER A 186 -3.80 5.23 -3.57
C SER A 186 -3.43 6.50 -2.84
N GLY A 187 -4.31 7.15 -2.17
CA GLY A 187 -4.00 8.47 -1.64
C GLY A 187 -4.55 8.77 -0.25
N GLY A 188 -3.78 9.50 0.56
CA GLY A 188 -4.27 10.03 1.84
C GLY A 188 -4.68 8.95 2.85
N PRO A 189 -5.82 9.08 3.53
CA PRO A 189 -6.24 8.17 4.60
C PRO A 189 -6.44 6.71 4.14
N ASN A 190 -6.53 6.47 2.85
CA ASN A 190 -6.75 5.13 2.31
C ASN A 190 -5.51 4.25 2.30
N ARG A 191 -4.31 4.81 2.43
CA ARG A 191 -3.07 4.04 2.64
C ARG A 191 -3.12 3.21 3.92
N SER A 192 -3.89 3.63 4.90
CA SER A 192 -4.05 2.92 6.16
C SER A 192 -4.84 1.61 6.02
N ALA A 193 -5.70 1.50 5.02
CA ALA A 193 -6.50 0.30 4.76
C ALA A 193 -5.71 -0.82 4.06
N ARG A 194 -4.50 -0.56 3.58
CA ARG A 194 -3.68 -1.55 2.86
C ARG A 194 -2.62 -2.15 3.75
N PHE A 195 -2.23 -3.34 3.36
CA PHE A 195 -1.04 -4.03 3.83
C PHE A 195 0.07 -3.93 2.77
N HIS A 196 1.25 -4.47 3.01
CA HIS A 196 2.42 -4.36 2.12
C HIS A 196 2.94 -2.91 1.98
N GLU A 197 2.99 -2.19 3.08
CA GLU A 197 3.44 -0.80 3.10
C GLU A 197 4.77 -0.62 3.84
N ARG A 198 5.36 0.55 3.66
CA ARG A 198 6.49 1.05 4.46
C ARG A 198 5.95 1.76 5.68
N ARG A 199 6.65 1.63 6.80
CA ARG A 199 6.24 2.26 8.06
C ARG A 199 7.35 3.16 8.61
N PRO A 200 7.02 4.42 8.96
CA PRO A 200 7.91 5.33 9.66
C PRO A 200 8.02 4.95 11.14
N ASN A 201 8.97 5.56 11.86
CA ASN A 201 9.19 5.39 13.30
C ASN A 201 9.26 3.89 13.69
N ALA A 202 9.92 3.11 12.86
CA ALA A 202 9.99 1.66 13.00
C ALA A 202 11.23 1.22 13.75
N LEU A 203 11.04 0.23 14.61
CA LEU A 203 12.06 -0.65 15.19
C LEU A 203 11.92 -1.99 14.48
N ASP A 204 12.97 -2.43 13.81
CA ASP A 204 12.96 -3.63 12.96
C ASP A 204 14.08 -4.58 13.37
N PHE A 205 13.77 -5.86 13.43
CA PHE A 205 14.73 -6.92 13.70
C PHE A 205 14.57 -8.03 12.65
N ALA A 206 15.70 -8.44 12.07
CA ALA A 206 15.79 -9.63 11.23
C ALA A 206 16.80 -10.61 11.87
N SER A 207 16.36 -11.84 12.11
CA SER A 207 17.26 -12.89 12.64
C SER A 207 18.33 -13.29 11.62
N PRO A 208 19.40 -13.95 12.04
CA PRO A 208 20.23 -14.74 11.13
C PRO A 208 19.39 -15.81 10.43
N THR A 209 19.97 -16.42 9.40
CA THR A 209 19.38 -17.60 8.77
C THR A 209 19.69 -18.84 9.61
N TYR A 210 18.67 -19.53 10.07
CA TYR A 210 18.75 -20.78 10.82
C TYR A 210 18.29 -21.97 9.99
N PHE A 211 18.64 -23.17 10.40
CA PHE A 211 18.16 -24.43 9.85
C PHE A 211 18.22 -24.52 8.31
N GLY A 212 19.26 -23.92 7.72
CA GLY A 212 19.50 -24.00 6.29
C GLY A 212 18.57 -23.17 5.42
N GLY A 213 17.84 -22.19 6.00
CA GLY A 213 16.98 -21.31 5.18
C GLY A 213 15.96 -20.49 5.95
N MET A 214 15.74 -20.75 7.24
CA MET A 214 14.70 -20.08 8.03
C MET A 214 15.17 -18.72 8.55
N GLN A 215 14.35 -17.70 8.42
CA GLN A 215 14.59 -16.36 8.95
C GLN A 215 13.30 -15.76 9.53
N LEU A 216 13.43 -15.12 10.69
CA LEU A 216 12.36 -14.37 11.36
C LEU A 216 12.58 -12.87 11.14
N GLY A 217 11.52 -12.15 10.79
CA GLY A 217 11.45 -10.69 10.75
C GLY A 217 10.38 -10.19 11.73
N VAL A 218 10.71 -9.15 12.49
CA VAL A 218 9.80 -8.50 13.43
C VAL A 218 9.95 -7.00 13.30
N GLN A 219 8.84 -6.27 13.18
CA GLN A 219 8.86 -4.81 13.17
C GLN A 219 7.73 -4.27 14.05
N PHE A 220 8.07 -3.25 14.81
CA PHE A 220 7.13 -2.39 15.51
C PHE A 220 7.26 -0.96 14.99
N SER A 221 6.14 -0.27 14.81
CA SER A 221 6.12 1.16 14.47
C SER A 221 5.08 1.87 15.31
N SER A 222 5.43 3.05 15.81
CA SER A 222 4.52 3.95 16.54
C SER A 222 3.69 4.85 15.62
N GLY A 223 3.68 4.56 14.31
CA GLY A 223 2.98 5.40 13.32
C GLY A 223 3.68 6.75 13.10
N ASN A 224 2.98 7.63 12.37
CA ASN A 224 3.46 8.99 12.14
C ASN A 224 2.82 9.93 13.17
N PRO A 225 3.56 10.89 13.76
CA PRO A 225 2.99 11.89 14.66
C PRO A 225 1.80 12.66 14.05
N SER A 226 1.76 12.84 12.73
CA SER A 226 0.61 13.46 12.04
C SER A 226 -0.66 12.60 12.05
N GLU A 227 -0.56 11.32 12.34
CA GLU A 227 -1.68 10.37 12.45
C GLU A 227 -2.21 10.28 13.87
N THR A 228 -1.43 10.79 14.86
CA THR A 228 -1.82 10.86 16.26
C THR A 228 -2.76 12.05 16.46
N SER A 229 -3.89 11.84 17.12
CA SER A 229 -4.81 12.91 17.49
C SER A 229 -4.91 12.99 19.02
N ILE A 230 -4.42 14.06 19.59
CA ILE A 230 -4.57 14.38 21.03
C ILE A 230 -5.89 15.09 21.33
N THR A 231 -6.61 15.50 20.28
CA THR A 231 -7.90 16.20 20.39
C THR A 231 -9.10 15.28 20.28
N SER A 232 -8.89 14.03 19.86
CA SER A 232 -9.91 12.98 19.91
C SER A 232 -10.05 12.47 21.35
N ASP A 233 -11.27 12.07 21.73
CA ASP A 233 -11.55 11.47 23.05
C ASP A 233 -12.18 10.07 22.84
N PRO A 234 -11.46 8.97 23.15
CA PRO A 234 -10.07 8.89 23.59
C PRO A 234 -9.04 9.32 22.53
N PRO A 235 -7.81 9.66 22.93
CA PRO A 235 -6.74 9.99 21.98
C PRO A 235 -6.44 8.85 21.02
N ARG A 236 -6.17 9.19 19.77
CA ARG A 236 -5.75 8.24 18.75
C ARG A 236 -4.23 7.99 18.83
N ASP A 237 -3.83 6.74 18.93
CA ASP A 237 -2.42 6.32 19.05
C ASP A 237 -2.08 5.20 18.04
N PRO A 238 -1.82 5.55 16.76
CA PRO A 238 -1.55 4.55 15.71
C PRO A 238 -0.29 3.73 15.99
N ARG A 239 -0.41 2.41 15.90
CA ARG A 239 0.70 1.48 16.08
C ARG A 239 0.61 0.34 15.07
N PHE A 240 1.77 -0.22 14.73
CA PHE A 240 1.91 -1.33 13.79
C PHE A 240 2.80 -2.41 14.37
N VAL A 241 2.40 -3.65 14.16
CA VAL A 241 3.23 -4.83 14.44
C VAL A 241 3.22 -5.70 13.19
N SER A 242 4.41 -6.01 12.68
CA SER A 242 4.57 -6.87 11.50
C SER A 242 5.53 -8.00 11.82
N LEU A 243 5.12 -9.22 11.51
CA LEU A 243 5.84 -10.46 11.74
C LEU A 243 5.94 -11.23 10.43
N ALA A 244 7.09 -11.83 10.16
CA ALA A 244 7.26 -12.76 9.05
C ALA A 244 8.23 -13.88 9.42
N LEU A 245 7.83 -15.11 9.14
CA LEU A 245 8.70 -16.26 9.17
C LEU A 245 8.82 -16.78 7.74
N LYS A 246 10.02 -16.76 7.19
CA LYS A 246 10.31 -17.29 5.85
C LYS A 246 11.31 -18.44 5.91
N TYR A 247 11.20 -19.33 4.94
CA TYR A 247 12.15 -20.40 4.67
C TYR A 247 12.51 -20.40 3.19
N GLU A 248 13.78 -20.32 2.87
CA GLU A 248 14.28 -20.36 1.49
C GLU A 248 15.45 -21.34 1.40
N ALA A 249 15.23 -22.46 0.70
CA ALA A 249 16.24 -23.48 0.48
C ALA A 249 16.02 -24.20 -0.84
N GLY A 250 17.08 -24.34 -1.62
CA GLY A 250 17.03 -24.95 -2.95
C GLY A 250 16.03 -24.20 -3.86
N PRO A 251 15.09 -24.92 -4.51
CA PRO A 251 14.09 -24.30 -5.39
C PRO A 251 12.89 -23.72 -4.64
N TRP A 252 12.78 -23.92 -3.33
CA TRP A 252 11.60 -23.60 -2.54
C TRP A 252 11.77 -22.31 -1.74
N TYR A 253 10.69 -21.53 -1.71
CA TYR A 253 10.46 -20.45 -0.78
C TYR A 253 9.08 -20.63 -0.13
N PHE A 254 9.02 -20.49 1.18
CA PHE A 254 7.79 -20.46 1.98
C PHE A 254 7.83 -19.28 2.92
N ALA A 255 6.70 -18.59 3.08
CA ALA A 255 6.57 -17.57 4.11
C ALA A 255 5.18 -17.61 4.72
N VAL A 256 5.13 -17.32 6.02
CA VAL A 256 3.90 -17.00 6.74
C VAL A 256 4.12 -15.70 7.47
N MET A 257 3.17 -14.79 7.35
CA MET A 257 3.32 -13.47 7.90
C MET A 257 2.01 -12.91 8.41
N GLN A 258 2.12 -12.01 9.37
CA GLN A 258 1.01 -11.28 9.96
C GLN A 258 1.40 -9.83 10.17
N GLU A 259 0.50 -8.92 9.81
CA GLU A 259 0.62 -7.51 10.12
C GLU A 259 -0.66 -7.05 10.81
N THR A 260 -0.52 -6.26 11.87
CA THR A 260 -1.63 -5.72 12.66
C THR A 260 -1.44 -4.22 12.82
N HIS A 261 -2.46 -3.47 12.49
CA HIS A 261 -2.55 -2.04 12.67
C HIS A 261 -3.55 -1.74 13.80
N PHE A 262 -3.18 -0.87 14.69
CA PHE A 262 -4.04 -0.39 15.77
C PHE A 262 -4.27 1.11 15.58
N ASP A 263 -5.49 1.56 15.80
CA ASP A 263 -5.91 2.97 15.72
C ASP A 263 -5.56 3.65 14.39
N MET A 264 -5.53 2.88 13.29
CA MET A 264 -5.04 3.38 12.01
C MET A 264 -6.17 3.64 11.01
N PHE A 265 -6.95 2.64 10.71
CA PHE A 265 -8.01 2.70 9.73
C PHE A 265 -9.38 2.67 10.41
N GLY A 266 -10.09 3.78 10.34
CA GLY A 266 -11.48 3.83 10.75
C GLY A 266 -12.39 3.58 9.58
N ALA A 267 -12.91 2.36 9.42
CA ALA A 267 -13.81 2.04 8.32
C ALA A 267 -15.06 2.92 8.33
N SER A 268 -15.63 3.24 9.49
CA SER A 268 -16.76 4.16 9.63
C SER A 268 -16.47 5.56 9.08
N ASN A 269 -15.21 5.98 8.98
CA ASN A 269 -14.85 7.23 8.32
C ASN A 269 -15.06 7.20 6.81
N GLN A 270 -15.02 6.02 6.22
CA GLN A 270 -15.28 5.82 4.79
C GLN A 270 -16.79 5.93 4.49
N PHE A 271 -17.63 5.66 5.48
CA PHE A 271 -19.10 5.70 5.39
C PHE A 271 -19.62 6.99 6.01
N ARG A 272 -19.24 8.14 5.45
CA ARG A 272 -19.60 9.49 5.96
C ARG A 272 -21.09 9.66 6.27
N ALA A 273 -21.93 8.88 5.64
CA ALA A 273 -23.35 8.88 5.83
C ALA A 273 -23.82 8.51 7.24
N GLN A 274 -23.05 7.72 7.96
CA GLN A 274 -23.45 7.24 9.28
C GLN A 274 -23.09 8.23 10.39
N ARG A 275 -22.29 9.24 10.09
CA ARG A 275 -21.87 10.25 11.07
C ARG A 275 -22.89 11.35 11.29
N ASP A 276 -23.66 11.72 10.27
CA ASP A 276 -24.45 12.94 10.26
C ASP A 276 -25.95 12.70 10.45
N ALA A 277 -26.35 11.47 10.79
CA ALA A 277 -27.76 11.11 10.95
C ALA A 277 -28.34 11.46 12.34
N SER A 278 -27.82 12.48 13.05
CA SER A 278 -28.53 13.00 14.20
C SER A 278 -29.46 14.13 13.77
N VAL A 279 -30.71 13.78 13.54
CA VAL A 279 -31.79 14.75 13.40
C VAL A 279 -32.05 15.37 14.77
N LEU A 280 -31.62 16.60 14.98
CA LEU A 280 -32.09 17.41 16.10
C LEU A 280 -33.37 18.12 15.69
N PRO A 281 -34.46 17.98 16.44
CA PRO A 281 -35.59 18.86 16.30
C PRO A 281 -35.14 20.27 16.66
N THR A 282 -35.13 21.19 15.71
CA THR A 282 -34.96 22.61 15.96
C THR A 282 -36.31 23.18 16.40
N THR A 283 -36.42 23.57 17.65
CA THR A 283 -37.53 24.46 18.08
C THR A 283 -37.20 25.83 17.58
N THR A 284 -38.06 26.38 16.74
CA THR A 284 -38.06 27.80 16.40
C THR A 284 -38.48 28.58 17.62
N GLY A 285 -37.88 29.77 17.82
CA GLY A 285 -38.10 30.60 19.01
C GLY A 285 -39.54 31.07 19.27
N ASP A 286 -40.51 30.65 18.49
CA ASP A 286 -41.95 30.93 18.62
C ASP A 286 -42.74 29.74 19.21
N GLY A 287 -42.06 28.66 19.62
CA GLY A 287 -42.70 27.50 20.22
C GLY A 287 -43.44 26.57 19.24
N THR A 288 -43.42 26.85 17.94
CA THR A 288 -43.96 25.93 16.94
C THR A 288 -42.95 24.85 16.56
N THR A 289 -43.40 23.62 16.60
CA THR A 289 -42.58 22.49 16.15
C THR A 289 -42.44 22.56 14.63
N ALA A 290 -41.37 23.13 14.15
CA ALA A 290 -41.06 23.09 12.72
C ALA A 290 -40.77 21.64 12.33
N VAL A 291 -41.36 21.22 11.23
CA VAL A 291 -40.98 19.96 10.58
C VAL A 291 -39.49 19.95 10.41
N ALA A 292 -38.86 18.98 11.02
CA ALA A 292 -37.40 18.88 11.02
C ALA A 292 -36.88 18.90 9.58
N THR A 293 -36.33 20.03 9.17
CA THR A 293 -35.52 20.10 7.97
C THR A 293 -34.19 19.45 8.37
N ILE A 294 -33.92 18.28 7.83
CA ILE A 294 -32.66 17.59 8.01
C ILE A 294 -31.56 18.46 7.40
N GLN A 295 -30.97 19.31 8.21
CA GLN A 295 -29.74 20.01 7.82
C GLN A 295 -28.59 19.09 8.21
N PRO A 296 -27.67 18.76 7.30
CA PRO A 296 -26.41 18.14 7.68
C PRO A 296 -25.64 19.13 8.55
N VAL A 297 -25.68 18.92 9.85
CA VAL A 297 -24.97 19.81 10.79
C VAL A 297 -23.50 19.50 10.71
N ARG A 298 -22.79 20.17 9.81
CA ARG A 298 -21.35 20.25 9.85
C ARG A 298 -20.95 20.87 11.18
N GLY A 299 -20.38 20.07 12.09
CA GLY A 299 -19.68 20.56 13.26
C GLY A 299 -20.54 20.80 14.50
N ALA A 300 -21.76 20.31 14.60
CA ALA A 300 -22.45 20.38 15.87
C ALA A 300 -22.02 19.21 16.76
N SER A 301 -21.55 19.58 17.90
CA SER A 301 -21.22 18.79 19.09
C SER A 301 -22.35 17.93 19.67
N VAL A 302 -23.33 17.53 18.87
CA VAL A 302 -24.42 16.63 19.29
C VAL A 302 -24.03 15.18 19.15
N MET A 303 -23.13 14.89 18.24
CA MET A 303 -22.31 13.71 18.42
C MET A 303 -21.23 14.12 19.40
N ARG A 304 -21.32 13.76 20.63
CA ARG A 304 -20.13 13.66 21.48
C ARG A 304 -19.09 12.72 20.90
N ASN A 305 -19.19 12.46 19.66
CA ASN A 305 -18.33 11.64 18.90
C ASN A 305 -17.45 12.54 18.04
N THR A 306 -16.70 13.35 18.73
CA THR A 306 -15.34 13.68 18.37
C THR A 306 -14.46 12.43 18.32
N GLU A 307 -15.04 11.25 18.55
CA GLU A 307 -14.35 10.00 18.40
C GLU A 307 -13.99 9.80 16.93
N ASP A 308 -12.70 9.89 16.67
CA ASP A 308 -12.13 9.41 15.43
C ASP A 308 -12.51 7.94 15.31
N SER A 309 -13.16 7.52 14.21
CA SER A 309 -13.54 6.12 13.99
C SER A 309 -12.34 5.18 13.91
N ALA A 310 -11.13 5.73 13.73
CA ALA A 310 -9.90 4.94 13.84
C ALA A 310 -9.50 4.60 15.28
N VAL A 311 -10.05 5.29 16.28
CA VAL A 311 -9.77 4.97 17.70
C VAL A 311 -10.36 3.61 18.04
N ASN A 312 -9.55 2.77 18.71
CA ASN A 312 -9.87 1.36 19.01
C ASN A 312 -10.16 0.51 17.74
N SER A 313 -9.73 0.96 16.57
CA SER A 313 -9.74 0.13 15.38
C SER A 313 -8.58 -0.88 15.41
N LYS A 314 -8.81 -2.03 14.81
CA LYS A 314 -7.78 -3.05 14.62
C LYS A 314 -7.95 -3.69 13.26
N ASP A 315 -6.91 -3.56 12.45
CA ASP A 315 -6.84 -4.17 11.13
C ASP A 315 -5.75 -5.21 11.14
N MET A 316 -6.02 -6.36 10.58
CA MET A 316 -5.10 -7.49 10.57
C MET A 316 -5.08 -8.15 9.20
N ALA A 317 -3.89 -8.44 8.70
CA ALA A 317 -3.69 -9.34 7.58
C ALA A 317 -2.81 -10.51 7.98
N SER A 318 -3.18 -11.70 7.52
CA SER A 318 -2.36 -12.91 7.60
C SER A 318 -2.19 -13.46 6.20
N GLN A 319 -0.95 -13.69 5.77
CA GLN A 319 -0.64 -14.18 4.43
C GLN A 319 0.26 -15.41 4.51
N ALA A 320 0.04 -16.33 3.59
CA ALA A 320 0.95 -17.43 3.28
C ALA A 320 1.40 -17.30 1.83
N THR A 321 2.70 -17.45 1.60
CA THR A 321 3.33 -17.41 0.27
C THR A 321 4.13 -18.68 0.05
N VAL A 322 4.00 -19.27 -1.12
CA VAL A 322 4.85 -20.36 -1.60
C VAL A 322 5.39 -20.03 -2.98
N MET A 323 6.69 -20.22 -3.19
CA MET A 323 7.32 -20.07 -4.50
C MET A 323 8.17 -21.30 -4.79
N TYR A 324 8.17 -21.71 -6.06
CA TYR A 324 8.96 -22.83 -6.58
C TYR A 324 9.69 -22.47 -7.87
N LYS A 325 11.00 -22.74 -7.91
CA LYS A 325 11.86 -22.51 -9.08
C LYS A 325 12.06 -23.83 -9.84
N LEU A 326 11.69 -23.88 -11.11
CA LEU A 326 11.83 -25.03 -11.99
C LEU A 326 12.55 -24.64 -13.28
N GLY A 327 13.86 -24.84 -13.33
CA GLY A 327 14.67 -24.42 -14.47
C GLY A 327 14.56 -22.90 -14.69
N VAL A 328 14.05 -22.49 -15.85
CA VAL A 328 13.85 -21.09 -16.21
C VAL A 328 12.55 -20.50 -15.63
N HIS A 329 11.69 -21.33 -15.06
CA HIS A 329 10.37 -20.96 -14.56
C HIS A 329 10.39 -20.72 -13.05
N THR A 330 9.64 -19.73 -12.60
CA THR A 330 9.33 -19.48 -11.20
C THR A 330 7.81 -19.38 -11.06
N PHE A 331 7.25 -20.13 -10.12
CA PHE A 331 5.83 -20.10 -9.80
C PHE A 331 5.66 -19.60 -8.37
N GLU A 332 4.67 -18.76 -8.14
CA GLU A 332 4.30 -18.27 -6.82
C GLU A 332 2.80 -18.39 -6.61
N ALA A 333 2.40 -18.68 -5.38
CA ALA A 333 1.01 -18.64 -4.95
C ALA A 333 0.94 -17.99 -3.56
N ASP A 334 -0.01 -17.08 -3.41
CA ASP A 334 -0.29 -16.35 -2.19
C ASP A 334 -1.73 -16.52 -1.77
N TYR A 335 -1.95 -16.56 -0.47
CA TYR A 335 -3.27 -16.49 0.12
C TYR A 335 -3.26 -15.53 1.31
N ILE A 336 -4.13 -14.53 1.29
CA ILE A 336 -4.23 -13.51 2.32
C ILE A 336 -5.65 -13.47 2.90
N VAL A 337 -5.73 -13.34 4.22
CA VAL A 337 -6.96 -13.03 4.95
C VAL A 337 -6.79 -11.65 5.56
N LYS A 338 -7.71 -10.73 5.24
CA LYS A 338 -7.74 -9.36 5.78
C LYS A 338 -8.97 -9.20 6.65
N LYS A 339 -8.79 -8.62 7.85
CA LYS A 339 -9.85 -8.38 8.81
C LYS A 339 -9.73 -6.95 9.37
N TYR A 340 -10.81 -6.23 9.34
CA TYR A 340 -10.94 -4.86 9.86
C TYR A 340 -12.01 -4.87 10.95
N THR A 341 -11.69 -4.29 12.10
CA THR A 341 -12.63 -4.21 13.22
C THR A 341 -12.61 -2.82 13.85
N GLU A 342 -13.76 -2.34 14.27
CA GLU A 342 -13.89 -1.18 15.13
C GLU A 342 -14.58 -1.57 16.42
N ASN A 343 -14.18 -0.94 17.55
CA ASN A 343 -14.89 -1.12 18.79
C ASN A 343 -16.22 -0.33 18.73
N GLY A 344 -17.30 -1.05 18.42
CA GLY A 344 -18.63 -0.47 18.28
C GLY A 344 -19.30 -0.09 19.60
N GLU A 345 -18.65 -0.29 20.75
CA GLU A 345 -19.28 -0.12 22.06
C GLU A 345 -19.75 1.30 22.35
N ASN A 346 -19.12 2.30 21.77
CA ASN A 346 -19.45 3.69 22.03
C ASN A 346 -20.57 4.28 21.16
N SER A 347 -21.10 3.52 20.19
CA SER A 347 -21.93 4.19 19.22
C SER A 347 -23.40 4.21 19.57
N GLY A 348 -23.95 3.17 20.16
CA GLY A 348 -25.40 3.05 20.26
C GLY A 348 -26.14 3.32 18.94
N ILE A 349 -25.41 3.63 17.86
CA ILE A 349 -25.92 4.05 16.57
C ILE A 349 -26.04 2.84 15.65
N ALA A 350 -27.26 2.50 15.28
CA ALA A 350 -27.51 1.44 14.32
C ALA A 350 -26.82 1.73 12.99
N GLY A 351 -26.20 0.70 12.40
CA GLY A 351 -25.48 0.80 11.14
C GLY A 351 -23.99 1.15 11.25
N ARG A 352 -23.47 1.40 12.46
CA ARG A 352 -22.04 1.61 12.63
C ARG A 352 -21.25 0.34 12.28
N PHE A 353 -20.10 0.53 11.61
CA PHE A 353 -19.19 -0.55 11.24
C PHE A 353 -18.67 -1.29 12.48
N GLN A 354 -18.69 -2.60 12.44
CA GLN A 354 -18.09 -3.45 13.47
C GLN A 354 -16.98 -4.31 12.90
N GLU A 355 -17.24 -5.00 11.80
CA GLU A 355 -16.27 -5.91 11.18
C GLU A 355 -16.43 -6.00 9.68
N TYR A 356 -15.33 -6.12 8.97
CA TYR A 356 -15.25 -6.63 7.61
C TYR A 356 -14.10 -7.62 7.51
N LYS A 357 -14.33 -8.72 6.81
CA LYS A 357 -13.33 -9.73 6.54
C LYS A 357 -13.43 -10.18 5.09
N ASN A 358 -12.30 -10.21 4.37
CA ASN A 358 -12.23 -10.81 3.05
C ASN A 358 -10.97 -11.64 2.87
N ASN A 359 -10.98 -12.49 1.86
CA ASN A 359 -9.84 -13.27 1.43
C ASN A 359 -9.46 -12.86 0.02
N ALA A 360 -8.18 -12.98 -0.28
CA ALA A 360 -7.69 -12.87 -1.65
C ALA A 360 -6.58 -13.89 -1.89
N TRP A 361 -6.38 -14.25 -3.14
CA TRP A 361 -5.31 -15.12 -3.55
C TRP A 361 -4.67 -14.60 -4.83
N MET A 362 -3.41 -14.95 -5.02
CA MET A 362 -2.62 -14.63 -6.20
C MET A 362 -1.90 -15.87 -6.69
N VAL A 363 -1.78 -15.99 -8.01
CA VAL A 363 -0.84 -16.89 -8.65
C VAL A 363 0.00 -16.10 -9.62
N ALA A 364 1.29 -16.38 -9.64
CA ALA A 364 2.24 -15.74 -10.53
C ALA A 364 3.14 -16.78 -11.21
N TRP A 365 3.46 -16.52 -12.45
CA TRP A 365 4.45 -17.26 -13.20
C TRP A 365 5.41 -16.29 -13.85
N GLU A 366 6.69 -16.59 -13.71
CA GLU A 366 7.76 -15.86 -14.37
C GLU A 366 8.66 -16.85 -15.10
N ALA A 367 9.14 -16.48 -16.28
CA ALA A 367 10.14 -17.25 -17.01
C ALA A 367 11.29 -16.35 -17.46
N ARG A 368 12.51 -16.84 -17.22
CA ARG A 368 13.77 -16.28 -17.75
C ARG A 368 14.24 -17.14 -18.89
N TRP A 369 13.72 -16.86 -20.08
CA TRP A 369 13.99 -17.64 -21.29
C TRP A 369 15.46 -17.62 -21.70
N SER A 370 16.12 -16.50 -21.42
CA SER A 370 17.54 -16.29 -21.65
C SER A 370 18.06 -15.24 -20.66
N ASN A 371 19.32 -14.89 -20.77
CA ASN A 371 19.89 -13.75 -20.04
C ASN A 371 19.25 -12.40 -20.43
N GLN A 372 18.62 -12.37 -21.61
CA GLN A 372 18.02 -11.14 -22.14
C GLN A 372 16.51 -11.09 -22.02
N LEU A 373 15.79 -12.21 -22.04
CA LEU A 373 14.32 -12.21 -22.08
C LEU A 373 13.71 -12.78 -20.82
N ARG A 374 12.86 -11.97 -20.19
CA ARG A 374 12.04 -12.33 -19.03
C ARG A 374 10.58 -12.01 -19.32
N THR A 375 9.68 -12.90 -18.94
CA THR A 375 8.23 -12.69 -19.05
C THR A 375 7.54 -13.08 -17.74
N THR A 376 6.38 -12.47 -17.47
CA THR A 376 5.57 -12.79 -16.29
C THR A 376 4.09 -12.72 -16.60
N VAL A 377 3.33 -13.51 -15.84
CA VAL A 377 1.87 -13.46 -15.77
C VAL A 377 1.49 -13.53 -14.30
N THR A 378 0.59 -12.65 -13.87
CA THR A 378 0.06 -12.65 -12.51
C THR A 378 -1.46 -12.53 -12.55
N TYR A 379 -2.15 -13.36 -11.79
CA TYR A 379 -3.59 -13.27 -11.61
C TYR A 379 -3.92 -13.21 -10.12
N VAL A 380 -4.77 -12.27 -9.76
CA VAL A 380 -5.22 -12.02 -8.39
C VAL A 380 -6.74 -12.05 -8.36
N SER A 381 -7.31 -12.59 -7.29
CA SER A 381 -8.75 -12.54 -7.04
C SER A 381 -9.01 -12.29 -5.55
N ALA A 382 -9.89 -11.36 -5.27
CA ALA A 382 -10.39 -11.05 -3.93
C ALA A 382 -11.91 -11.28 -3.89
N ASP A 383 -12.38 -11.94 -2.83
CA ASP A 383 -13.81 -12.16 -2.60
C ASP A 383 -14.51 -10.88 -2.09
N ALA A 384 -15.85 -10.87 -2.15
CA ALA A 384 -16.65 -9.78 -1.61
C ALA A 384 -16.57 -9.68 -0.08
N GLY A 385 -16.14 -10.74 0.58
CA GLY A 385 -16.02 -10.81 2.02
C GLY A 385 -17.33 -10.90 2.77
N THR A 386 -17.23 -10.70 4.08
CA THR A 386 -18.34 -10.64 5.01
C THR A 386 -18.23 -9.42 5.90
N CYS A 387 -19.36 -8.86 6.34
CA CYS A 387 -19.34 -7.70 7.20
C CYS A 387 -20.39 -7.78 8.33
N GLN A 388 -20.18 -6.97 9.35
CA GLN A 388 -21.10 -6.75 10.45
C GLN A 388 -21.26 -5.26 10.72
N LEU A 389 -22.48 -4.83 10.91
CA LEU A 389 -22.86 -3.50 11.36
C LEU A 389 -23.62 -3.61 12.68
N PHE A 390 -23.50 -2.62 13.54
CA PHE A 390 -24.24 -2.58 14.82
C PHE A 390 -25.76 -2.43 14.53
N ASN A 391 -26.54 -3.36 15.02
CA ASN A 391 -28.01 -3.36 14.91
C ASN A 391 -28.55 -3.06 13.49
N ALA A 392 -27.83 -3.48 12.45
CA ALA A 392 -28.21 -3.29 11.07
C ALA A 392 -27.73 -4.46 10.20
N THR A 393 -28.43 -4.67 9.08
CA THR A 393 -28.02 -5.67 8.07
C THR A 393 -26.80 -5.16 7.31
N CYS A 394 -25.80 -6.03 7.14
CA CYS A 394 -24.64 -5.76 6.34
C CYS A 394 -24.65 -6.60 5.06
N ASN A 395 -24.37 -5.95 3.93
CA ASN A 395 -24.27 -6.55 2.61
C ASN A 395 -22.94 -6.17 1.96
N THR A 396 -22.20 -7.15 1.45
CA THR A 396 -20.92 -6.98 0.77
C THR A 396 -21.00 -7.19 -0.73
N SER A 397 -22.18 -7.28 -1.31
CA SER A 397 -22.41 -7.56 -2.73
C SER A 397 -21.61 -6.60 -3.62
N GLY A 398 -20.87 -7.14 -4.57
CA GLY A 398 -20.09 -6.37 -5.53
C GLY A 398 -18.77 -5.80 -4.98
N LEU A 399 -18.28 -6.24 -3.82
CA LEU A 399 -16.96 -5.83 -3.30
C LEU A 399 -15.81 -6.73 -3.76
N GLU A 400 -16.11 -7.75 -4.55
CA GLU A 400 -15.09 -8.59 -5.18
C GLU A 400 -14.31 -7.83 -6.25
N GLY A 401 -13.13 -8.34 -6.58
CA GLY A 401 -12.33 -7.81 -7.69
C GLY A 401 -11.28 -8.81 -8.16
N THR A 402 -10.88 -8.66 -9.42
CA THR A 402 -9.80 -9.46 -10.00
C THR A 402 -8.77 -8.58 -10.68
N GLN A 403 -7.54 -9.08 -10.82
CA GLN A 403 -6.48 -8.40 -11.54
C GLN A 403 -5.69 -9.40 -12.38
N LEU A 404 -5.52 -9.09 -13.66
CA LEU A 404 -4.62 -9.81 -14.56
C LEU A 404 -3.48 -8.86 -14.96
N SER A 405 -2.24 -9.31 -14.78
CA SER A 405 -1.07 -8.56 -15.24
C SER A 405 -0.16 -9.43 -16.11
N LEU A 406 0.31 -8.86 -17.21
CA LEU A 406 1.25 -9.48 -18.14
C LEU A 406 2.45 -8.57 -18.26
N GLY A 407 3.66 -9.12 -18.27
CA GLY A 407 4.86 -8.33 -18.43
C GLY A 407 5.93 -9.02 -19.27
N GLY A 408 6.72 -8.23 -19.97
CA GLY A 408 7.91 -8.67 -20.68
C GLY A 408 9.04 -7.67 -20.52
N ALA A 409 10.27 -8.16 -20.34
CA ALA A 409 11.46 -7.33 -20.29
C ALA A 409 12.55 -7.92 -21.20
N TYR A 410 13.20 -7.04 -21.94
CA TYR A 410 14.37 -7.37 -22.74
C TYR A 410 15.59 -6.62 -22.21
N TYR A 411 16.55 -7.35 -21.69
CA TYR A 411 17.78 -6.84 -21.12
C TYR A 411 18.80 -6.54 -22.22
N LEU A 412 19.11 -5.27 -22.39
CA LEU A 412 20.20 -4.79 -23.27
C LEU A 412 21.55 -5.04 -22.59
N ASP A 413 21.57 -4.94 -21.28
CA ASP A 413 22.69 -5.15 -20.38
C ASP A 413 22.12 -5.67 -19.04
N PRO A 414 22.87 -6.33 -18.16
CA PRO A 414 22.35 -6.78 -16.86
C PRO A 414 21.65 -5.70 -16.03
N ASN A 415 22.04 -4.45 -16.24
CA ASN A 415 21.51 -3.28 -15.52
C ASN A 415 20.49 -2.45 -16.33
N VAL A 416 20.32 -2.74 -17.62
CA VAL A 416 19.46 -1.97 -18.53
C VAL A 416 18.44 -2.88 -19.19
N ALA A 417 17.17 -2.64 -18.97
CA ALA A 417 16.09 -3.39 -19.60
C ALA A 417 15.03 -2.48 -20.22
N LEU A 418 14.57 -2.84 -21.41
CA LEU A 418 13.33 -2.35 -21.98
C LEU A 418 12.20 -3.26 -21.51
N PHE A 419 11.06 -2.70 -21.15
CA PHE A 419 9.93 -3.49 -20.69
C PHE A 419 8.59 -3.00 -21.23
N ALA A 420 7.64 -3.92 -21.26
CA ALA A 420 6.24 -3.63 -21.53
C ALA A 420 5.37 -4.39 -20.52
N ILE A 421 4.32 -3.73 -20.01
CA ILE A 421 3.40 -4.26 -19.04
C ILE A 421 1.97 -3.95 -19.45
N PHE A 422 1.09 -4.92 -19.25
CA PHE A 422 -0.36 -4.79 -19.32
C PHE A 422 -0.93 -5.18 -17.97
N SER A 423 -1.91 -4.43 -17.47
CA SER A 423 -2.69 -4.79 -16.29
C SER A 423 -4.14 -4.43 -16.47
N LYS A 424 -5.03 -5.31 -16.05
CA LYS A 424 -6.46 -5.07 -15.99
C LYS A 424 -6.99 -5.42 -14.60
N ILE A 425 -7.73 -4.49 -14.00
CA ILE A 425 -8.49 -4.72 -12.78
C ILE A 425 -9.97 -4.68 -13.16
N ASP A 426 -10.68 -5.78 -12.87
CA ASP A 426 -12.13 -5.85 -12.99
C ASP A 426 -12.73 -5.67 -11.60
N ASN A 427 -13.52 -4.63 -11.42
CA ASN A 427 -14.16 -4.26 -10.16
C ASN A 427 -15.60 -4.79 -10.13
N GLY A 428 -15.98 -5.45 -9.03
CA GLY A 428 -17.38 -5.72 -8.74
C GLY A 428 -18.17 -4.41 -8.58
N ALA A 429 -19.49 -4.48 -8.72
CA ALA A 429 -20.36 -3.30 -8.80
C ALA A 429 -20.25 -2.32 -7.62
N SER A 430 -19.71 -2.76 -6.49
CA SER A 430 -19.46 -1.94 -5.31
C SER A 430 -17.97 -1.68 -5.07
N ALA A 431 -17.08 -2.27 -5.86
CA ALA A 431 -15.65 -2.23 -5.61
C ALA A 431 -14.97 -1.00 -6.23
N ARG A 432 -13.78 -0.68 -5.71
CA ARG A 432 -12.92 0.42 -6.16
C ARG A 432 -11.45 0.06 -6.05
N TYR A 433 -11.10 -1.17 -6.40
CA TYR A 433 -9.69 -1.53 -6.49
C TYR A 433 -9.00 -0.69 -7.54
N ASP A 434 -7.83 -0.18 -7.21
CA ASP A 434 -7.05 0.68 -8.09
C ASP A 434 -5.57 0.27 -8.13
N ASN A 435 -4.89 0.81 -9.10
CA ASN A 435 -3.45 0.66 -9.22
C ASN A 435 -2.69 1.96 -8.92
N VAL A 436 -3.27 2.86 -8.17
CA VAL A 436 -2.60 3.93 -7.43
C VAL A 436 -2.15 5.16 -8.21
N ALA A 437 -1.74 5.05 -9.47
CA ALA A 437 -0.99 6.14 -10.10
C ALA A 437 -1.83 7.34 -10.53
N ASN A 438 -3.11 7.15 -10.86
CA ASN A 438 -3.84 8.18 -11.61
C ASN A 438 -5.19 8.59 -11.05
N GLY A 439 -5.35 8.46 -9.78
CA GLY A 439 -6.59 8.75 -9.09
C GLY A 439 -7.42 7.49 -8.87
N ALA A 440 -8.47 7.63 -8.09
CA ALA A 440 -9.32 6.53 -7.73
C ALA A 440 -10.38 6.29 -8.80
N PRO A 441 -10.67 5.03 -9.17
CA PRO A 441 -11.79 4.71 -10.04
C PRO A 441 -13.13 5.10 -9.41
N ALA A 442 -14.13 5.30 -10.22
CA ALA A 442 -15.51 5.34 -9.78
C ALA A 442 -15.92 3.98 -9.20
N THR A 443 -17.04 3.93 -8.51
CA THR A 443 -17.58 2.65 -8.02
C THR A 443 -17.87 1.72 -9.18
N GLY A 444 -17.35 0.49 -9.14
CA GLY A 444 -17.49 -0.53 -10.17
C GLY A 444 -16.72 -0.24 -11.46
N GLU A 445 -15.91 0.81 -11.51
CA GLU A 445 -15.14 1.13 -12.70
C GLU A 445 -13.95 0.20 -12.86
N ASP A 446 -13.88 -0.51 -13.99
CA ASP A 446 -12.76 -1.34 -14.38
C ASP A 446 -11.58 -0.47 -14.79
N VAL A 447 -10.36 -0.96 -14.56
CA VAL A 447 -9.12 -0.22 -14.85
C VAL A 447 -8.24 -1.02 -15.79
N THR A 448 -8.01 -0.50 -16.99
CA THR A 448 -7.11 -1.09 -17.98
C THR A 448 -5.88 -0.19 -18.16
N GLN A 449 -4.69 -0.80 -18.16
CA GLN A 449 -3.43 -0.08 -18.17
C GLN A 449 -2.41 -0.76 -19.08
N TYR A 450 -1.67 0.07 -19.82
CA TYR A 450 -0.52 -0.34 -20.64
C TYR A 450 0.66 0.55 -20.28
N ALA A 451 1.83 -0.03 -20.14
CA ALA A 451 3.05 0.73 -19.94
C ALA A 451 4.18 0.15 -20.77
N VAL A 452 5.03 1.02 -21.31
CA VAL A 452 6.31 0.69 -21.93
C VAL A 452 7.38 1.59 -21.34
N GLY A 453 8.53 1.04 -21.05
CA GLY A 453 9.55 1.83 -20.35
C GLY A 453 10.95 1.24 -20.45
N ILE A 454 11.84 1.92 -19.76
CA ILE A 454 13.23 1.52 -19.57
C ILE A 454 13.54 1.47 -18.07
N SER A 455 14.25 0.43 -17.66
CA SER A 455 14.80 0.30 -16.31
C SER A 455 16.31 0.35 -16.39
N TYR A 456 16.94 1.26 -15.63
CA TYR A 456 18.39 1.33 -15.47
C TYR A 456 18.75 1.34 -13.99
N THR A 457 19.50 0.33 -13.57
CA THR A 457 19.97 0.19 -12.18
C THR A 457 21.49 0.41 -12.15
N PHE A 458 21.98 1.18 -11.20
CA PHE A 458 23.41 1.51 -11.05
C PHE A 458 23.87 1.44 -9.60
#